data_d319dfffa32853172618be85c31fd923
#
_entry.id   d319dfffa32853172618be85c31fd923
#
_cell.length_a   1.000
_cell.length_b   1.000
_cell.length_c   1.000
_cell.angle_alpha   90.00
_cell.angle_beta   90.00
_cell.angle_gamma   90.00
#
_symmetry.space_group_name_H-M   'P 1'
#
loop_
_entity.id
_entity.type
_entity.pdbx_description
1 polymer ?
#
loop_
_entity_poly.entity_id
_entity_poly.type
_entity_poly.pdbx_seq_one_letter_code
_entity_poly.pdbx_strand_id
1 'polypeptide(L)'
;GKTGLIRHCFQFPEIKQDYYTFFIDIYDSRSLRDLVFALSKEILEVLKPIGKKALHGFWECVKSLQASISFDVNGMPSLNLGLGDIQAPATTLDEIFRYLEQADKPCLIAIDEFQQITGYAEKNVEATLRTYVQHCNNARFIFAGSQRHVMGNMFLTPSRPFYQSVSMMHLESIPLEEYMRFACMHFKRAGKEMEESAVTTVYQQFEGVTWYIQKVLNTLYNMTPE
;
A
#
# COMPACT_ATOMS: atom_id res chain seq x y z
N GLY A 1 0.18 -6.66 10.85
CA GLY A 1 0.88 -7.10 9.64
C GLY A 1 1.43 -5.91 8.85
N LYS A 2 2.11 -6.15 7.72
CA LYS A 2 2.75 -5.13 6.87
C LYS A 2 1.81 -3.97 6.49
N THR A 3 0.65 -4.31 5.95
CA THR A 3 -0.42 -3.34 5.58
C THR A 3 -0.76 -2.39 6.71
N GLY A 4 -1.04 -2.93 7.91
CA GLY A 4 -1.39 -2.12 9.08
C GLY A 4 -0.25 -1.24 9.56
N LEU A 5 1.00 -1.72 9.50
CA LEU A 5 2.18 -0.93 9.85
C LEU A 5 2.36 0.26 8.92
N ILE A 6 2.31 0.04 7.60
CA ILE A 6 2.45 1.12 6.61
C ILE A 6 1.34 2.17 6.79
N ARG A 7 0.08 1.71 6.88
CA ARG A 7 -1.07 2.61 7.10
C ARG A 7 -0.94 3.41 8.40
N HIS A 8 -0.43 2.77 9.46
CA HIS A 8 -0.19 3.47 10.73
C HIS A 8 0.93 4.52 10.60
N CYS A 9 2.05 4.19 9.97
CA CYS A 9 3.13 5.14 9.71
C CYS A 9 2.64 6.35 8.90
N PHE A 10 1.78 6.15 7.90
CA PHE A 10 1.21 7.23 7.10
C PHE A 10 0.27 8.16 7.89
N GLN A 11 -0.14 7.78 9.11
CA GLN A 11 -0.95 8.65 9.97
C GLN A 11 -0.12 9.60 10.84
N PHE A 12 1.19 9.41 10.95
CA PHE A 12 2.03 10.30 11.76
C PHE A 12 1.98 11.73 11.24
N PRO A 13 1.83 12.74 12.14
CA PRO A 13 1.71 14.14 11.77
C PRO A 13 2.88 14.62 10.90
N GLU A 14 4.11 14.20 11.22
CA GLU A 14 5.33 14.56 10.51
C GLU A 14 5.31 14.06 9.07
N ILE A 15 4.82 12.83 8.87
CA ILE A 15 4.70 12.26 7.53
C ILE A 15 3.64 13.01 6.72
N LYS A 16 2.48 13.31 7.30
CA LYS A 16 1.40 14.04 6.61
C LYS A 16 1.78 15.49 6.28
N GLN A 17 2.60 16.09 7.13
CA GLN A 17 3.06 17.46 6.91
C GLN A 17 4.02 17.53 5.71
N ASP A 18 4.96 16.60 5.61
CA ASP A 18 6.08 16.66 4.68
C ASP A 18 5.83 15.92 3.36
N TYR A 19 4.85 14.97 3.34
CA TYR A 19 4.61 14.09 2.21
C TYR A 19 3.14 13.98 1.85
N TYR A 20 2.87 13.73 0.56
CA TYR A 20 1.64 13.05 0.14
C TYR A 20 1.82 11.54 0.29
N THR A 21 0.83 10.85 0.86
CA THR A 21 0.90 9.41 1.11
C THR A 21 -0.18 8.67 0.34
N PHE A 22 0.22 7.60 -0.37
CA PHE A 22 -0.67 6.79 -1.20
C PHE A 22 -0.52 5.33 -0.81
N PHE A 23 -1.62 4.68 -0.51
CA PHE A 23 -1.64 3.26 -0.18
C PHE A 23 -2.47 2.49 -1.21
N ILE A 24 -1.80 1.77 -2.08
CA ILE A 24 -2.38 1.11 -3.24
C ILE A 24 -2.29 -0.40 -3.03
N ASP A 25 -3.44 -1.05 -2.89
CA ASP A 25 -3.55 -2.50 -2.80
C ASP A 25 -3.86 -3.06 -4.19
N ILE A 26 -2.99 -3.94 -4.68
CA ILE A 26 -3.14 -4.56 -6.01
C ILE A 26 -3.45 -6.06 -5.93
N TYR A 27 -4.00 -6.53 -4.80
CA TYR A 27 -4.33 -7.94 -4.58
C TYR A 27 -5.20 -8.52 -5.70
N ASP A 28 -6.24 -7.80 -6.11
CA ASP A 28 -7.19 -8.25 -7.13
C ASP A 28 -6.75 -7.93 -8.57
N SER A 29 -5.62 -7.28 -8.77
CA SER A 29 -5.14 -6.92 -10.10
C SER A 29 -4.60 -8.11 -10.87
N ARG A 30 -4.89 -8.18 -12.16
CA ARG A 30 -4.50 -9.28 -13.06
C ARG A 30 -3.80 -8.81 -14.33
N SER A 31 -3.69 -7.50 -14.51
CA SER A 31 -3.17 -6.88 -15.73
C SER A 31 -2.51 -5.54 -15.42
N LEU A 32 -1.71 -5.03 -16.37
CA LEU A 32 -1.18 -3.67 -16.31
C LEU A 32 -2.30 -2.63 -16.23
N ARG A 33 -3.44 -2.88 -16.88
CA ARG A 33 -4.63 -2.02 -16.82
C ARG A 33 -5.15 -1.88 -15.38
N ASP A 34 -5.29 -3.01 -14.67
CA ASP A 34 -5.80 -3.01 -13.29
C ASP A 34 -4.85 -2.27 -12.35
N LEU A 35 -3.54 -2.47 -12.51
CA LEU A 35 -2.52 -1.75 -11.77
C LEU A 35 -2.61 -0.25 -12.02
N VAL A 36 -2.67 0.17 -13.29
CA VAL A 36 -2.77 1.59 -13.67
C VAL A 36 -4.05 2.20 -13.13
N PHE A 37 -5.16 1.46 -13.14
CA PHE A 37 -6.42 1.89 -12.56
C PHE A 37 -6.27 2.15 -11.04
N ALA A 38 -5.69 1.20 -10.29
CA ALA A 38 -5.48 1.33 -8.85
C ALA A 38 -4.57 2.53 -8.52
N LEU A 39 -3.46 2.69 -9.24
CA LEU A 39 -2.55 3.83 -9.12
C LEU A 39 -3.28 5.16 -9.40
N SER A 40 -3.98 5.24 -10.52
CA SER A 40 -4.65 6.47 -10.95
C SER A 40 -5.72 6.90 -9.97
N LYS A 41 -6.54 5.96 -9.50
CA LYS A 41 -7.60 6.22 -8.53
C LYS A 41 -7.04 6.86 -7.27
N GLU A 42 -6.09 6.20 -6.63
CA GLU A 42 -5.52 6.67 -5.36
C GLU A 42 -4.78 8.01 -5.54
N ILE A 43 -3.95 8.14 -6.59
CA ILE A 43 -3.15 9.33 -6.81
C ILE A 43 -4.04 10.55 -7.11
N LEU A 44 -5.03 10.41 -7.97
CA LEU A 44 -5.92 11.53 -8.32
C LEU A 44 -6.93 11.88 -7.22
N GLU A 45 -7.26 10.94 -6.33
CA GLU A 45 -8.09 11.23 -5.16
C GLU A 45 -7.34 12.07 -4.10
N VAL A 46 -6.06 11.77 -3.87
CA VAL A 46 -5.22 12.45 -2.87
C VAL A 46 -4.62 13.73 -3.42
N LEU A 47 -4.00 13.65 -4.60
CA LEU A 47 -3.26 14.74 -5.21
C LEU A 47 -4.20 15.65 -6.01
N LYS A 48 -4.79 16.63 -5.32
CA LYS A 48 -5.66 17.64 -5.97
C LYS A 48 -4.80 18.71 -6.67
N PRO A 49 -5.22 19.20 -7.83
CA PRO A 49 -4.43 20.19 -8.56
C PRO A 49 -4.43 21.55 -7.83
N ILE A 50 -3.24 22.04 -7.52
CA ILE A 50 -3.02 23.38 -6.97
C ILE A 50 -2.22 24.20 -7.99
N GLY A 51 -2.88 25.21 -8.57
CA GLY A 51 -2.25 26.08 -9.60
C GLY A 51 -2.36 25.54 -11.03
N LYS A 52 -2.05 26.43 -12.02
CA LYS A 52 -2.30 26.17 -13.44
C LYS A 52 -1.51 24.97 -14.00
N LYS A 53 -0.28 24.78 -13.56
CA LYS A 53 0.59 23.69 -14.06
C LYS A 53 0.10 22.32 -13.56
N ALA A 54 -0.23 22.22 -12.28
CA ALA A 54 -0.78 21.00 -11.71
C ALA A 54 -2.17 20.68 -12.29
N LEU A 55 -2.97 21.69 -12.55
CA LEU A 55 -4.26 21.53 -13.22
C LEU A 55 -4.10 20.97 -14.64
N HIS A 56 -3.10 21.42 -15.40
CA HIS A 56 -2.83 20.87 -16.72
C HIS A 56 -2.44 19.39 -16.64
N GLY A 57 -1.49 19.02 -15.78
CA GLY A 57 -1.09 17.62 -15.58
C GLY A 57 -2.26 16.73 -15.13
N PHE A 58 -3.08 17.22 -14.21
CA PHE A 58 -4.31 16.54 -13.80
C PHE A 58 -5.25 16.26 -14.99
N TRP A 59 -5.49 17.26 -15.85
CA TRP A 59 -6.34 17.10 -17.02
C TRP A 59 -5.78 16.12 -18.05
N GLU A 60 -4.46 16.08 -18.26
CA GLU A 60 -3.84 15.08 -19.16
C GLU A 60 -4.03 13.65 -18.63
N CYS A 61 -3.85 13.44 -17.32
CA CYS A 61 -4.16 12.16 -16.69
C CYS A 61 -5.64 11.76 -16.89
N VAL A 62 -6.54 12.69 -16.65
CA VAL A 62 -7.99 12.45 -16.78
C VAL A 62 -8.38 12.12 -18.23
N LYS A 63 -7.81 12.82 -19.21
CA LYS A 63 -8.03 12.52 -20.63
C LYS A 63 -7.54 11.12 -21.01
N SER A 64 -6.35 10.73 -20.53
CA SER A 64 -5.79 9.40 -20.82
C SER A 64 -6.59 8.27 -20.20
N LEU A 65 -7.29 8.56 -19.08
CA LEU A 65 -8.20 7.65 -18.40
C LEU A 65 -9.57 7.57 -19.07
N GLN A 66 -9.94 8.52 -19.92
CA GLN A 66 -11.30 8.70 -20.43
C GLN A 66 -12.37 8.77 -19.30
N ALA A 67 -11.96 9.27 -18.14
CA ALA A 67 -12.79 9.34 -16.96
C ALA A 67 -13.89 10.40 -17.10
N SER A 68 -15.07 10.12 -16.55
CA SER A 68 -16.11 11.12 -16.37
C SER A 68 -15.82 11.93 -15.11
N ILE A 69 -15.94 13.25 -15.24
CA ILE A 69 -15.73 14.19 -14.13
C ILE A 69 -17.07 14.76 -13.71
N SER A 70 -17.32 14.70 -12.43
CA SER A 70 -18.33 15.51 -11.76
C SER A 70 -17.64 16.58 -10.90
N PHE A 71 -18.33 17.69 -10.66
CA PHE A 71 -17.84 18.72 -9.75
C PHE A 71 -18.71 18.73 -8.51
N ASP A 72 -18.09 18.84 -7.36
CA ASP A 72 -18.80 19.02 -6.10
C ASP A 72 -19.36 20.46 -5.99
N VAL A 73 -20.08 20.72 -4.91
CA VAL A 73 -20.69 22.05 -4.65
C VAL A 73 -19.68 23.19 -4.48
N ASN A 74 -18.41 22.85 -4.27
CA ASN A 74 -17.29 23.79 -4.14
C ASN A 74 -16.50 23.94 -5.46
N GLY A 75 -16.96 23.28 -6.54
CA GLY A 75 -16.28 23.29 -7.83
C GLY A 75 -15.02 22.40 -7.89
N MET A 76 -14.82 21.53 -6.90
CA MET A 76 -13.69 20.58 -6.92
C MET A 76 -14.01 19.38 -7.80
N PRO A 77 -13.08 18.95 -8.66
CA PRO A 77 -13.30 17.79 -9.51
C PRO A 77 -13.37 16.50 -8.69
N SER A 78 -14.40 15.73 -8.95
CA SER A 78 -14.56 14.35 -8.47
C SER A 78 -14.54 13.42 -9.67
N LEU A 79 -13.69 12.40 -9.62
CA LEU A 79 -13.47 11.47 -10.72
C LEU A 79 -14.32 10.22 -10.54
N ASN A 80 -15.12 9.91 -11.57
CA ASN A 80 -15.75 8.61 -11.70
C ASN A 80 -14.93 7.75 -12.66
N LEU A 81 -14.05 6.93 -12.10
CA LEU A 81 -13.18 6.03 -12.84
C LEU A 81 -13.84 4.65 -12.96
N GLY A 82 -14.05 4.20 -14.20
CA GLY A 82 -14.41 2.82 -14.48
C GLY A 82 -13.21 2.03 -15.04
N LEU A 83 -13.10 0.75 -14.70
CA LEU A 83 -12.00 -0.09 -15.16
C LEU A 83 -11.95 -0.19 -16.71
N GLY A 84 -13.09 -0.03 -17.39
CA GLY A 84 -13.19 -0.05 -18.85
C GLY A 84 -12.65 1.20 -19.54
N ASP A 85 -12.43 2.28 -18.81
CA ASP A 85 -12.07 3.58 -19.38
C ASP A 85 -10.59 3.65 -19.83
N ILE A 86 -9.72 2.78 -19.29
CA ILE A 86 -8.29 2.76 -19.63
C ILE A 86 -8.05 1.95 -20.90
N GLN A 87 -7.91 2.60 -22.02
CA GLN A 87 -7.64 1.94 -23.32
C GLN A 87 -6.14 1.80 -23.62
N ALA A 88 -5.32 2.73 -23.12
CA ALA A 88 -3.88 2.74 -23.34
C ALA A 88 -3.13 2.80 -21.98
N PRO A 89 -3.01 1.68 -21.24
CA PRO A 89 -2.43 1.67 -19.89
C PRO A 89 -1.02 2.26 -19.80
N ALA A 90 -0.18 2.05 -20.83
CA ALA A 90 1.18 2.59 -20.85
C ALA A 90 1.19 4.13 -20.94
N THR A 91 0.29 4.72 -21.75
CA THR A 91 0.15 6.18 -21.86
C THR A 91 -0.36 6.77 -20.53
N THR A 92 -1.36 6.13 -19.94
CA THR A 92 -1.92 6.56 -18.64
C THR A 92 -0.87 6.48 -17.54
N LEU A 93 -0.05 5.43 -17.53
CA LEU A 93 1.05 5.28 -16.58
C LEU A 93 2.07 6.43 -16.70
N ASP A 94 2.44 6.80 -17.92
CA ASP A 94 3.33 7.92 -18.20
C ASP A 94 2.77 9.26 -17.65
N GLU A 95 1.49 9.54 -17.90
CA GLU A 95 0.84 10.76 -17.41
C GLU A 95 0.75 10.80 -15.87
N ILE A 96 0.45 9.67 -15.22
CA ILE A 96 0.41 9.57 -13.76
C ILE A 96 1.78 9.86 -13.15
N PHE A 97 2.85 9.29 -13.69
CA PHE A 97 4.20 9.55 -13.18
C PHE A 97 4.66 10.98 -13.44
N ARG A 98 4.29 11.59 -14.56
CA ARG A 98 4.51 13.02 -14.79
C ARG A 98 3.75 13.89 -13.81
N TYR A 99 2.52 13.50 -13.44
CA TYR A 99 1.72 14.21 -12.46
C TYR A 99 2.32 14.14 -11.06
N LEU A 100 2.82 12.97 -10.64
CA LEU A 100 3.57 12.79 -9.40
C LEU A 100 4.83 13.67 -9.34
N GLU A 101 5.56 13.78 -10.43
CA GLU A 101 6.77 14.60 -10.51
C GLU A 101 6.49 16.10 -10.35
N GLN A 102 5.26 16.53 -10.65
CA GLN A 102 4.82 17.93 -10.55
C GLN A 102 4.19 18.28 -9.19
N ALA A 103 4.05 17.32 -8.28
CA ALA A 103 3.50 17.58 -6.96
C ALA A 103 4.38 18.55 -6.17
N ASP A 104 3.75 19.43 -5.40
CA ASP A 104 4.41 20.46 -4.60
C ASP A 104 5.10 19.92 -3.34
N LYS A 105 4.78 18.68 -2.95
CA LYS A 105 5.46 17.91 -1.89
C LYS A 105 5.91 16.56 -2.41
N PRO A 106 6.96 15.97 -1.81
CA PRO A 106 7.35 14.60 -2.10
C PRO A 106 6.21 13.60 -1.84
N CYS A 107 6.19 12.53 -2.61
CA CYS A 107 5.19 11.49 -2.55
C CYS A 107 5.76 10.22 -1.92
N LEU A 108 5.03 9.60 -0.98
CA LEU A 108 5.30 8.26 -0.46
C LEU A 108 4.23 7.31 -0.98
N ILE A 109 4.64 6.37 -1.81
CA ILE A 109 3.73 5.45 -2.50
C ILE A 109 4.00 4.03 -2.00
N ALA A 110 3.04 3.46 -1.28
CA ALA A 110 3.08 2.07 -0.88
C ALA A 110 2.19 1.24 -1.81
N ILE A 111 2.79 0.22 -2.43
CA ILE A 111 2.07 -0.75 -3.26
C ILE A 111 2.09 -2.07 -2.49
N ASP A 112 0.91 -2.46 -2.00
CA ASP A 112 0.73 -3.72 -1.27
C ASP A 112 0.40 -4.87 -2.22
N GLU A 113 0.80 -6.07 -1.85
CA GLU A 113 0.74 -7.31 -2.64
C GLU A 113 1.46 -7.20 -4.00
N PHE A 114 2.61 -6.49 -4.01
CA PHE A 114 3.36 -6.15 -5.21
C PHE A 114 3.77 -7.36 -6.06
N GLN A 115 3.90 -8.55 -5.47
CA GLN A 115 4.20 -9.77 -6.22
C GLN A 115 3.12 -10.12 -7.27
N GLN A 116 1.92 -9.54 -7.20
CA GLN A 116 0.86 -9.80 -8.18
C GLN A 116 1.28 -9.46 -9.61
N ILE A 117 2.15 -8.46 -9.79
CA ILE A 117 2.64 -8.08 -11.13
C ILE A 117 3.38 -9.20 -11.85
N THR A 118 3.91 -10.19 -11.13
CA THR A 118 4.59 -11.34 -11.74
C THR A 118 3.63 -12.31 -12.44
N GLY A 119 2.36 -12.24 -12.11
CA GLY A 119 1.29 -13.07 -12.70
C GLY A 119 0.57 -12.42 -13.87
N TYR A 120 0.91 -11.19 -14.26
CA TYR A 120 0.25 -10.52 -15.37
C TYR A 120 0.59 -11.16 -16.71
N ALA A 121 -0.38 -11.13 -17.62
CA ALA A 121 -0.20 -11.70 -18.95
C ALA A 121 0.72 -10.86 -19.84
N GLU A 122 0.79 -9.55 -19.59
CA GLU A 122 1.64 -8.64 -20.33
C GLU A 122 3.12 -8.86 -20.00
N LYS A 123 3.94 -8.92 -21.02
CA LYS A 123 5.38 -9.04 -20.88
C LYS A 123 6.00 -7.70 -20.45
N ASN A 124 7.09 -7.79 -19.69
CA ASN A 124 7.91 -6.63 -19.31
C ASN A 124 7.27 -5.62 -18.34
N VAL A 125 6.19 -5.95 -17.65
CA VAL A 125 5.54 -5.04 -16.66
C VAL A 125 6.55 -4.60 -15.59
N GLU A 126 7.35 -5.52 -15.07
CA GLU A 126 8.40 -5.18 -14.08
C GLU A 126 9.42 -4.19 -14.65
N ALA A 127 9.90 -4.41 -15.88
CA ALA A 127 10.88 -3.52 -16.50
C ALA A 127 10.29 -2.13 -16.75
N THR A 128 9.04 -2.06 -17.21
CA THR A 128 8.31 -0.82 -17.40
C THR A 128 8.17 -0.06 -16.09
N LEU A 129 7.67 -0.69 -15.04
CA LEU A 129 7.51 -0.07 -13.72
C LEU A 129 8.86 0.36 -13.15
N ARG A 130 9.90 -0.47 -13.27
CA ARG A 130 11.26 -0.15 -12.82
C ARG A 130 11.77 1.14 -13.45
N THR A 131 11.51 1.35 -14.73
CA THR A 131 11.90 2.56 -15.46
C THR A 131 11.22 3.79 -14.84
N TYR A 132 9.91 3.76 -14.65
CA TYR A 132 9.18 4.87 -14.04
C TYR A 132 9.62 5.15 -12.60
N VAL A 133 9.72 4.11 -11.78
CA VAL A 133 10.16 4.23 -10.37
C VAL A 133 11.55 4.85 -10.27
N GLN A 134 12.47 4.47 -11.17
CA GLN A 134 13.83 4.97 -11.16
C GLN A 134 13.94 6.45 -11.56
N HIS A 135 13.09 6.92 -12.46
CA HIS A 135 13.16 8.28 -12.98
C HIS A 135 12.26 9.26 -12.22
N CYS A 136 11.36 8.78 -11.37
CA CYS A 136 10.51 9.64 -10.55
C CYS A 136 11.26 10.13 -9.31
N ASN A 137 11.78 11.36 -9.37
CA ASN A 137 12.58 11.93 -8.29
C ASN A 137 11.74 12.43 -7.11
N ASN A 138 10.50 12.82 -7.39
CA ASN A 138 9.57 13.36 -6.40
C ASN A 138 8.75 12.29 -5.67
N ALA A 139 9.00 11.00 -5.90
CA ALA A 139 8.34 9.91 -5.21
C ALA A 139 9.32 8.91 -4.59
N ARG A 140 8.90 8.31 -3.46
CA ARG A 140 9.58 7.17 -2.82
C ARG A 140 8.58 6.02 -2.75
N PHE A 141 9.06 4.82 -3.04
CA PHE A 141 8.22 3.64 -3.18
C PHE A 141 8.47 2.64 -2.07
N ILE A 142 7.40 2.08 -1.54
CA ILE A 142 7.40 0.96 -0.59
C ILE A 142 6.67 -0.19 -1.28
N PHE A 143 7.39 -1.26 -1.57
CA PHE A 143 6.81 -2.47 -2.13
C PHE A 143 6.58 -3.48 -1.01
N ALA A 144 5.32 -3.76 -0.70
CA ALA A 144 4.95 -4.76 0.29
C ALA A 144 4.38 -5.99 -0.39
N GLY A 145 4.63 -7.16 0.17
CA GLY A 145 4.12 -8.42 -0.35
C GLY A 145 4.15 -9.53 0.70
N SER A 146 3.19 -10.44 0.59
CA SER A 146 3.04 -11.57 1.53
C SER A 146 3.89 -12.78 1.13
N GLN A 147 4.22 -12.94 -0.16
CA GLN A 147 4.98 -14.08 -0.68
C GLN A 147 6.49 -13.79 -0.66
N ARG A 148 7.14 -14.10 0.48
CA ARG A 148 8.56 -13.78 0.71
C ARG A 148 9.50 -14.26 -0.40
N HIS A 149 9.33 -15.49 -0.89
CA HIS A 149 10.19 -16.04 -1.93
C HIS A 149 10.01 -15.36 -3.29
N VAL A 150 8.77 -14.96 -3.64
CA VAL A 150 8.50 -14.22 -4.89
C VAL A 150 9.11 -12.83 -4.81
N MET A 151 8.87 -12.10 -3.71
CA MET A 151 9.50 -10.80 -3.47
C MET A 151 11.03 -10.90 -3.48
N GLY A 152 11.60 -11.90 -2.80
CA GLY A 152 13.04 -12.16 -2.84
C GLY A 152 13.55 -12.41 -4.27
N ASN A 153 12.85 -13.20 -5.05
CA ASN A 153 13.21 -13.44 -6.46
C ASN A 153 13.17 -12.13 -7.28
N MET A 154 12.16 -11.28 -7.12
CA MET A 154 12.05 -10.01 -7.86
C MET A 154 13.22 -9.05 -7.57
N PHE A 155 13.66 -8.94 -6.31
CA PHE A 155 14.61 -7.91 -5.88
C PHE A 155 16.03 -8.40 -5.69
N LEU A 156 16.27 -9.71 -5.53
CA LEU A 156 17.59 -10.27 -5.24
C LEU A 156 18.17 -11.12 -6.39
N THR A 157 17.39 -11.40 -7.44
CA THR A 157 17.87 -12.21 -8.58
C THR A 157 18.45 -11.30 -9.67
N PRO A 158 19.71 -11.50 -10.10
CA PRO A 158 20.39 -10.62 -11.06
C PRO A 158 19.69 -10.45 -12.41
N SER A 159 18.89 -11.42 -12.86
CA SER A 159 18.17 -11.37 -14.13
C SER A 159 16.85 -10.61 -14.07
N ARG A 160 16.44 -10.13 -12.89
CA ARG A 160 15.16 -9.43 -12.70
C ARG A 160 15.31 -7.91 -12.80
N PRO A 161 14.32 -7.20 -13.36
CA PRO A 161 14.39 -5.75 -13.54
C PRO A 161 14.64 -4.96 -12.25
N PHE A 162 14.05 -5.38 -11.14
CA PHE A 162 14.20 -4.72 -9.84
C PHE A 162 15.44 -5.16 -9.03
N TYR A 163 16.36 -5.93 -9.63
CA TYR A 163 17.57 -6.37 -8.93
C TYR A 163 18.31 -5.20 -8.27
N GLN A 164 18.61 -5.33 -6.97
CA GLN A 164 19.33 -4.35 -6.15
C GLN A 164 18.76 -2.91 -6.20
N SER A 165 17.47 -2.75 -6.47
CA SER A 165 16.84 -1.43 -6.58
C SER A 165 16.14 -0.96 -5.31
N VAL A 166 16.12 -1.78 -4.26
CA VAL A 166 15.45 -1.49 -2.98
C VAL A 166 16.28 -1.95 -1.79
N SER A 167 16.02 -1.34 -0.63
CA SER A 167 16.46 -1.88 0.66
C SER A 167 15.40 -2.85 1.17
N MET A 168 15.79 -4.11 1.40
CA MET A 168 14.88 -5.14 1.89
C MET A 168 14.69 -5.00 3.41
N MET A 169 13.43 -4.99 3.85
CA MET A 169 13.06 -5.02 5.26
C MET A 169 12.23 -6.29 5.54
N HIS A 170 12.73 -7.14 6.41
CA HIS A 170 11.99 -8.30 6.90
C HIS A 170 11.28 -7.93 8.19
N LEU A 171 9.97 -8.16 8.26
CA LEU A 171 9.23 -8.03 9.51
C LEU A 171 9.23 -9.40 10.19
N GLU A 172 9.87 -9.44 11.34
CA GLU A 172 9.86 -10.59 12.24
C GLU A 172 8.53 -10.68 13.00
N SER A 173 8.32 -11.82 13.68
CA SER A 173 7.21 -11.97 14.60
C SER A 173 7.34 -10.96 15.75
N ILE A 174 6.22 -10.44 16.23
CA ILE A 174 6.21 -9.57 17.41
C ILE A 174 6.70 -10.40 18.60
N PRO A 175 7.66 -9.92 19.39
CA PRO A 175 8.17 -10.67 20.54
C PRO A 175 7.07 -11.07 21.53
N LEU A 176 7.20 -12.25 22.15
CA LEU A 176 6.22 -12.77 23.11
C LEU A 176 5.93 -11.78 24.25
N GLU A 177 6.97 -11.14 24.78
CA GLU A 177 6.84 -10.16 25.86
C GLU A 177 5.97 -8.95 25.47
N GLU A 178 6.07 -8.48 24.23
CA GLU A 178 5.22 -7.40 23.72
C GLU A 178 3.77 -7.84 23.57
N TYR A 179 3.56 -9.08 23.09
CA TYR A 179 2.23 -9.68 23.03
C TYR A 179 1.60 -9.85 24.41
N MET A 180 2.40 -10.33 25.37
CA MET A 180 1.98 -10.51 26.77
C MET A 180 1.50 -9.18 27.34
N ARG A 181 2.35 -8.15 27.25
CA ARG A 181 2.00 -6.79 27.72
C ARG A 181 0.72 -6.28 27.08
N PHE A 182 0.60 -6.43 25.77
CA PHE A 182 -0.58 -5.98 25.03
C PHE A 182 -1.85 -6.72 25.48
N ALA A 183 -1.82 -8.04 25.53
CA ALA A 183 -2.96 -8.86 25.91
C ALA A 183 -3.41 -8.56 27.34
N CYS A 184 -2.51 -8.66 28.32
CA CYS A 184 -2.82 -8.41 29.72
C CYS A 184 -3.35 -6.99 29.96
N MET A 185 -2.78 -5.98 29.27
CA MET A 185 -3.28 -4.61 29.36
C MET A 185 -4.74 -4.49 28.89
N HIS A 186 -5.10 -5.13 27.77
CA HIS A 186 -6.46 -5.05 27.22
C HIS A 186 -7.47 -5.78 28.09
N PHE A 187 -7.15 -6.97 28.59
CA PHE A 187 -8.01 -7.70 29.51
C PHE A 187 -8.21 -6.93 30.82
N LYS A 188 -7.14 -6.44 31.42
CA LYS A 188 -7.22 -5.64 32.67
C LYS A 188 -8.06 -4.37 32.52
N ARG A 189 -7.95 -3.66 31.37
CA ARG A 189 -8.76 -2.46 31.11
C ARG A 189 -10.27 -2.74 31.01
N ALA A 190 -10.63 -3.97 30.67
CA ALA A 190 -12.02 -4.43 30.63
C ALA A 190 -12.47 -5.15 31.90
N GLY A 191 -11.70 -5.09 33.01
CA GLY A 191 -12.03 -5.79 34.26
C GLY A 191 -11.89 -7.31 34.17
N LYS A 192 -11.27 -7.84 33.11
CA LYS A 192 -11.12 -9.29 32.89
C LYS A 192 -9.76 -9.79 33.33
N GLU A 193 -9.72 -11.01 33.82
CA GLU A 193 -8.47 -11.67 34.15
C GLU A 193 -7.92 -12.47 32.97
N MET A 194 -6.61 -12.46 32.81
CA MET A 194 -5.88 -13.21 31.79
C MET A 194 -4.62 -13.81 32.42
N GLU A 195 -4.49 -15.12 32.33
CA GLU A 195 -3.26 -15.81 32.72
C GLU A 195 -2.18 -15.63 31.63
N GLU A 196 -0.97 -15.24 32.03
CA GLU A 196 0.18 -15.11 31.13
C GLU A 196 0.53 -16.43 30.44
N SER A 197 0.31 -17.55 31.13
CA SER A 197 0.46 -18.90 30.58
C SER A 197 -0.40 -19.14 29.33
N ALA A 198 -1.62 -18.62 29.32
CA ALA A 198 -2.52 -18.74 28.16
C ALA A 198 -2.00 -17.97 26.93
N VAL A 199 -1.48 -16.77 27.15
CA VAL A 199 -0.85 -15.99 26.04
C VAL A 199 0.38 -16.71 25.50
N THR A 200 1.23 -17.24 26.40
CA THR A 200 2.43 -18.00 26.04
C THR A 200 2.06 -19.24 25.22
N THR A 201 1.07 -20.00 25.67
CA THR A 201 0.61 -21.20 24.96
C THR A 201 0.09 -20.88 23.56
N VAL A 202 -0.76 -19.86 23.44
CA VAL A 202 -1.29 -19.41 22.13
C VAL A 202 -0.15 -18.95 21.24
N TYR A 203 0.79 -18.17 21.76
CA TYR A 203 1.92 -17.67 20.98
C TYR A 203 2.80 -18.81 20.45
N GLN A 204 3.14 -19.78 21.27
CA GLN A 204 3.94 -20.95 20.91
C GLN A 204 3.21 -21.83 19.89
N GLN A 205 1.93 -22.10 20.13
CA GLN A 205 1.11 -22.92 19.23
C GLN A 205 1.03 -22.37 17.81
N PHE A 206 1.05 -21.05 17.66
CA PHE A 206 0.96 -20.39 16.36
C PHE A 206 2.28 -19.74 15.91
N GLU A 207 3.40 -20.10 16.51
CA GLU A 207 4.75 -19.68 16.11
C GLU A 207 4.90 -18.16 15.90
N GLY A 208 4.23 -17.37 16.72
CA GLY A 208 4.27 -15.90 16.62
C GLY A 208 3.45 -15.30 15.45
N VAL A 209 2.66 -16.10 14.73
CA VAL A 209 1.85 -15.60 13.61
C VAL A 209 0.72 -14.72 14.12
N THR A 210 0.87 -13.42 13.96
CA THR A 210 0.00 -12.37 14.51
C THR A 210 -1.48 -12.60 14.27
N TRP A 211 -1.88 -13.02 13.07
CA TRP A 211 -3.29 -13.20 12.73
C TRP A 211 -3.98 -14.26 13.58
N TYR A 212 -3.35 -15.43 13.74
CA TYR A 212 -3.89 -16.51 14.53
C TYR A 212 -3.95 -16.16 16.02
N ILE A 213 -2.86 -15.57 16.53
CA ILE A 213 -2.77 -15.16 17.92
C ILE A 213 -3.86 -14.15 18.26
N GLN A 214 -4.00 -13.10 17.46
CA GLN A 214 -5.03 -12.09 17.67
C GLN A 214 -6.44 -12.67 17.60
N LYS A 215 -6.71 -13.58 16.67
CA LYS A 215 -8.03 -14.23 16.57
C LYS A 215 -8.37 -15.03 17.83
N VAL A 216 -7.43 -15.83 18.33
CA VAL A 216 -7.64 -16.62 19.55
C VAL A 216 -7.78 -15.72 20.77
N LEU A 217 -6.87 -14.75 20.95
CA LEU A 217 -6.95 -13.82 22.08
C LEU A 217 -8.23 -12.99 22.06
N ASN A 218 -8.71 -12.57 20.90
CA ASN A 218 -10.00 -11.87 20.79
C ASN A 218 -11.18 -12.78 21.14
N THR A 219 -11.14 -14.05 20.76
CA THR A 219 -12.15 -15.02 21.18
C THR A 219 -12.15 -15.21 22.69
N LEU A 220 -10.97 -15.42 23.28
CA LEU A 220 -10.82 -15.51 24.74
C LEU A 220 -11.34 -14.25 25.44
N TYR A 221 -10.99 -13.07 24.93
CA TYR A 221 -11.47 -11.79 25.47
C TYR A 221 -13.01 -11.73 25.53
N ASN A 222 -13.67 -12.18 24.46
CA ASN A 222 -15.13 -12.16 24.38
C ASN A 222 -15.79 -13.24 25.28
N MET A 223 -15.10 -14.35 25.55
CA MET A 223 -15.61 -15.43 26.36
C MET A 223 -15.32 -15.25 27.85
N THR A 224 -14.33 -14.46 28.24
CA THR A 224 -13.98 -14.19 29.64
C THR A 224 -14.98 -13.20 30.24
N PRO A 225 -15.67 -13.53 31.34
CA PRO A 225 -16.57 -12.60 32.03
C PRO A 225 -15.80 -11.41 32.62
N GLU A 226 -16.54 -10.36 32.97
CA GLU A 226 -16.02 -9.21 33.71
C GLU A 226 -15.82 -9.54 35.15
#